data_70e9a99d52206f519f3096e1542352c1
#
_entry.id   70e9a99d52206f519f3096e1542352c1
#
_cell.length_a   1.000
_cell.length_b   1.000
_cell.length_c   1.000
_cell.angle_alpha   90.00
_cell.angle_beta   90.00
_cell.angle_gamma   90.00
#
_symmetry.space_group_name_H-M   'P 1'
#
loop_
_entity.id
_entity.type
_entity.pdbx_description
1 polymer ?
#
loop_
_entity_poly.entity_id
_entity_poly.type
_entity_poly.pdbx_seq_one_letter_code
_entity_poly.pdbx_strand_id
1 'polypeptide(L)'
;EHFDRLQYNTSSYGFDQMYYGYSASDYTKDITKETKVTTNMSYGNEKVDTVPYFSGNITSNNYLKTEYAYSDKYSFASVDAVRNRKHIWINDEISLLSKYLSESFKADLERLSPSRIVERYGTHVLTDFIIGGRYKLVYRSVITHSKDATHKKKTVASGFKAALFGIGFSLNISRTIQTDESLVKDNQNKELFVQFYGGNGTSLRYDLEKGMPTGVDVQSWENSINLGNSCLNEIMWEETYPIYDFISDPVKKEEIKQAVIQYIENSKINELNLLPLYTYLLKGDISDHLVTTHPAIEEYWPEYEFDQI
;
A
#
# COMPACT_ATOMS: atom_id res chain seq x y z
N GLU A 1 -4.97 -8.28 -34.75
CA GLU A 1 -6.38 -8.72 -34.99
C GLU A 1 -7.28 -8.73 -33.77
N HIS A 2 -6.77 -8.48 -32.56
CA HIS A 2 -7.56 -8.59 -31.32
C HIS A 2 -7.77 -7.26 -30.61
N PHE A 3 -7.27 -6.16 -31.18
CA PHE A 3 -7.40 -4.81 -30.60
C PHE A 3 -8.78 -4.17 -30.78
N ASP A 4 -9.65 -4.76 -31.61
CA ASP A 4 -10.98 -4.23 -31.92
C ASP A 4 -11.92 -4.21 -30.69
N ARG A 5 -11.62 -5.02 -29.67
CA ARG A 5 -12.41 -5.13 -28.43
C ARG A 5 -11.90 -4.24 -27.33
N LEU A 6 -10.66 -3.78 -27.43
CA LEU A 6 -10.08 -2.86 -26.49
C LEU A 6 -10.68 -1.46 -26.74
N GLN A 7 -11.41 -0.97 -25.77
CA GLN A 7 -12.00 0.36 -25.80
C GLN A 7 -11.14 1.33 -24.98
N TYR A 8 -11.13 2.58 -25.37
CA TYR A 8 -10.43 3.60 -24.63
C TYR A 8 -10.99 5.01 -24.87
N ASN A 9 -10.90 5.82 -23.82
CA ASN A 9 -11.23 7.24 -23.87
C ASN A 9 -10.09 8.07 -23.27
N THR A 10 -9.96 9.32 -23.74
CA THR A 10 -9.11 10.29 -23.05
C THR A 10 -9.74 10.64 -21.71
N SER A 11 -8.94 10.62 -20.64
CA SER A 11 -9.36 11.04 -19.32
C SER A 11 -8.43 12.15 -18.85
N SER A 12 -8.98 13.34 -18.61
CA SER A 12 -8.25 14.50 -18.09
C SER A 12 -8.58 14.80 -16.63
N TYR A 13 -9.33 13.92 -16.00
CA TYR A 13 -9.75 14.03 -14.61
C TYR A 13 -8.60 13.74 -13.66
N GLY A 14 -8.55 14.46 -12.56
CA GLY A 14 -7.60 14.25 -11.48
C GLY A 14 -8.24 14.55 -10.13
N PHE A 15 -7.71 13.95 -9.08
CA PHE A 15 -8.14 14.20 -7.70
C PHE A 15 -6.98 14.08 -6.73
N ASP A 16 -7.15 14.67 -5.55
CA ASP A 16 -6.25 14.54 -4.43
C ASP A 16 -7.03 13.89 -3.27
N GLN A 17 -6.56 12.75 -2.78
CA GLN A 17 -7.21 11.99 -1.72
C GLN A 17 -6.29 11.79 -0.53
N MET A 18 -6.81 12.02 0.67
CA MET A 18 -6.08 11.80 1.92
C MET A 18 -6.50 10.51 2.62
N TYR A 19 -5.51 9.86 3.25
CA TYR A 19 -5.68 8.66 4.05
C TYR A 19 -5.00 8.81 5.40
N TYR A 20 -5.58 8.20 6.44
CA TYR A 20 -5.08 8.28 7.80
C TYR A 20 -5.21 6.94 8.51
N GLY A 21 -4.28 6.64 9.40
CA GLY A 21 -4.35 5.48 10.27
C GLY A 21 -3.55 5.67 11.54
N TYR A 22 -4.08 5.17 12.65
CA TYR A 22 -3.33 5.14 13.91
C TYR A 22 -2.31 4.00 13.96
N SER A 23 -2.43 3.03 13.06
CA SER A 23 -1.51 1.92 12.83
C SER A 23 -1.43 1.59 11.35
N ALA A 24 -0.53 0.70 10.95
CA ALA A 24 -0.41 0.25 9.55
C ALA A 24 -1.68 -0.45 9.07
N SER A 25 -2.28 -1.32 9.90
CA SER A 25 -3.54 -2.01 9.57
C SER A 25 -4.71 -1.04 9.42
N ASP A 26 -4.86 -0.10 10.36
CA ASP A 26 -5.92 0.91 10.28
C ASP A 26 -5.76 1.83 9.06
N TYR A 27 -4.53 2.22 8.73
CA TYR A 27 -4.21 3.00 7.52
C TYR A 27 -4.57 2.22 6.24
N THR A 28 -4.26 0.93 6.17
CA THR A 28 -4.62 0.07 5.06
C THR A 28 -6.14 -0.07 4.90
N LYS A 29 -6.86 -0.22 6.01
CA LYS A 29 -8.34 -0.25 6.02
C LYS A 29 -8.95 1.06 5.53
N ASP A 30 -8.36 2.20 5.91
CA ASP A 30 -8.81 3.51 5.47
C ASP A 30 -8.67 3.66 3.95
N ILE A 31 -7.52 3.28 3.37
CA ILE A 31 -7.31 3.26 1.92
C ILE A 31 -8.35 2.38 1.23
N THR A 32 -8.54 1.17 1.72
CA THR A 32 -9.51 0.22 1.17
C THR A 32 -10.91 0.78 1.12
N LYS A 33 -11.35 1.39 2.23
CA LYS A 33 -12.68 2.00 2.34
C LYS A 33 -12.86 3.14 1.34
N GLU A 34 -11.88 4.04 1.25
CA GLU A 34 -11.95 5.21 0.39
C GLU A 34 -11.81 4.86 -1.11
N THR A 35 -11.01 3.86 -1.44
CA THR A 35 -10.84 3.39 -2.82
C THR A 35 -11.88 2.36 -3.25
N LYS A 36 -12.77 1.93 -2.35
CA LYS A 36 -13.83 0.95 -2.60
C LYS A 36 -13.30 -0.35 -3.23
N VAL A 37 -12.16 -0.82 -2.76
CA VAL A 37 -11.55 -2.06 -3.26
C VAL A 37 -12.48 -3.24 -3.04
N THR A 38 -12.88 -3.87 -4.13
CA THR A 38 -13.69 -5.11 -4.13
C THR A 38 -13.08 -6.09 -5.12
N THR A 39 -13.19 -7.39 -4.86
CA THR A 39 -12.68 -8.41 -5.78
C THR A 39 -13.63 -9.59 -5.86
N ASN A 40 -13.62 -10.29 -7.01
CA ASN A 40 -14.47 -11.44 -7.30
C ASN A 40 -13.82 -12.78 -6.92
N MET A 41 -12.99 -12.79 -5.88
CA MET A 41 -12.27 -14.00 -5.48
C MET A 41 -12.98 -14.72 -4.35
N SER A 42 -13.13 -16.05 -4.50
CA SER A 42 -13.68 -16.94 -3.48
C SER A 42 -12.89 -18.24 -3.38
N TYR A 43 -12.87 -18.83 -2.19
CA TYR A 43 -12.31 -20.15 -1.94
C TYR A 43 -13.37 -21.02 -1.25
N GLY A 44 -13.78 -22.11 -1.91
CA GLY A 44 -14.93 -22.89 -1.45
C GLY A 44 -16.21 -22.02 -1.42
N ASN A 45 -16.84 -21.96 -0.26
CA ASN A 45 -18.02 -21.13 0.00
C ASN A 45 -17.66 -19.79 0.68
N GLU A 46 -16.38 -19.53 0.94
CA GLU A 46 -15.92 -18.33 1.62
C GLU A 46 -15.30 -17.34 0.64
N LYS A 47 -15.58 -16.07 0.85
CA LYS A 47 -14.96 -14.98 0.11
C LYS A 47 -13.54 -14.76 0.64
N VAL A 48 -12.54 -14.80 -0.23
CA VAL A 48 -11.16 -14.50 0.17
C VAL A 48 -11.02 -13.01 0.41
N ASP A 49 -10.47 -12.63 1.56
CA ASP A 49 -10.16 -11.24 1.88
C ASP A 49 -8.87 -10.81 1.17
N THR A 50 -9.03 -10.25 -0.02
CA THR A 50 -7.93 -9.71 -0.83
C THR A 50 -7.64 -8.24 -0.55
N VAL A 51 -8.50 -7.59 0.20
CA VAL A 51 -8.48 -6.16 0.48
C VAL A 51 -7.16 -5.69 1.12
N PRO A 52 -6.61 -6.34 2.15
CA PRO A 52 -5.32 -5.95 2.73
C PRO A 52 -4.16 -6.03 1.73
N TYR A 53 -4.19 -7.03 0.84
CA TYR A 53 -3.18 -7.20 -0.19
C TYR A 53 -3.19 -6.04 -1.21
N PHE A 54 -4.35 -5.74 -1.78
CA PHE A 54 -4.48 -4.65 -2.75
C PHE A 54 -4.17 -3.29 -2.14
N SER A 55 -4.69 -3.00 -0.97
CA SER A 55 -4.39 -1.76 -0.26
C SER A 55 -2.91 -1.59 0.01
N GLY A 56 -2.25 -2.65 0.46
CA GLY A 56 -0.81 -2.66 0.66
C GLY A 56 -0.03 -2.40 -0.63
N ASN A 57 -0.41 -2.98 -1.75
CA ASN A 57 0.23 -2.76 -3.04
C ASN A 57 -0.03 -1.35 -3.60
N ILE A 58 -1.22 -0.80 -3.42
CA ILE A 58 -1.55 0.57 -3.82
C ILE A 58 -0.72 1.60 -3.02
N THR A 59 -0.44 1.34 -1.76
CA THR A 59 0.30 2.27 -0.90
C THR A 59 1.80 2.30 -1.13
N SER A 60 2.34 1.54 -2.08
CA SER A 60 3.79 1.40 -2.32
C SER A 60 4.54 0.85 -1.11
N ASN A 61 4.59 -0.42 -1.07
CA ASN A 61 4.92 -1.26 0.07
C ASN A 61 6.33 -1.19 0.62
N ASN A 62 7.29 -0.65 -0.14
CA ASN A 62 8.65 -0.52 0.39
C ASN A 62 8.66 0.35 1.67
N TYR A 63 7.68 1.23 1.79
CA TYR A 63 7.52 2.08 2.95
C TYR A 63 6.88 1.38 4.16
N LEU A 64 5.87 0.52 3.92
CA LEU A 64 5.20 -0.25 4.97
C LEU A 64 5.97 -1.54 5.33
N LYS A 65 6.87 -2.00 4.47
CA LYS A 65 7.68 -3.23 4.67
C LYS A 65 8.95 -3.03 5.49
N THR A 66 9.25 -1.83 5.96
CA THR A 66 10.33 -1.65 6.92
C THR A 66 9.92 -2.27 8.27
N GLU A 67 10.83 -2.88 8.99
CA GLU A 67 10.60 -3.61 10.25
C GLU A 67 9.72 -2.85 11.24
N TYR A 68 9.86 -1.53 11.30
CA TYR A 68 9.08 -0.66 12.17
C TYR A 68 7.66 -0.32 11.66
N ALA A 69 7.36 -0.55 10.40
CA ALA A 69 6.06 -0.21 9.83
C ALA A 69 4.94 -1.16 10.26
N TYR A 70 5.29 -2.37 10.67
CA TYR A 70 4.34 -3.35 11.21
C TYR A 70 4.09 -3.21 12.71
N SER A 71 4.81 -2.31 13.37
CA SER A 71 4.60 -1.98 14.77
C SER A 71 3.38 -1.08 14.93
N ASP A 72 2.58 -1.29 15.95
CA ASP A 72 1.49 -0.41 16.39
C ASP A 72 1.99 0.96 16.89
N LYS A 73 3.31 1.11 16.98
CA LYS A 73 4.01 2.32 17.38
C LYS A 73 3.83 3.48 16.41
N TYR A 74 3.78 3.20 15.10
CA TYR A 74 3.66 4.24 14.07
C TYR A 74 2.22 4.54 13.69
N SER A 75 1.93 5.83 13.54
CA SER A 75 0.72 6.34 12.91
C SER A 75 1.05 6.94 11.54
N PHE A 76 0.10 6.90 10.62
CA PHE A 76 0.30 7.23 9.21
C PHE A 76 -0.70 8.27 8.73
N ALA A 77 -0.23 9.16 7.86
CA ALA A 77 -1.07 10.01 7.02
C ALA A 77 -0.46 10.09 5.62
N SER A 78 -1.28 10.15 4.61
CA SER A 78 -0.79 10.30 3.24
C SER A 78 -1.74 11.10 2.37
N VAL A 79 -1.22 11.58 1.24
CA VAL A 79 -2.00 12.06 0.12
C VAL A 79 -1.58 11.34 -1.15
N ASP A 80 -2.56 10.89 -1.90
CA ASP A 80 -2.42 10.42 -3.27
C ASP A 80 -3.02 11.48 -4.19
N ALA A 81 -2.22 12.00 -5.10
CA ALA A 81 -2.66 12.92 -6.14
C ALA A 81 -2.59 12.22 -7.49
N VAL A 82 -3.73 12.11 -8.14
CA VAL A 82 -3.93 11.35 -9.36
C VAL A 82 -4.21 12.30 -10.52
N ARG A 83 -3.54 12.08 -11.64
CA ARG A 83 -3.71 12.83 -12.89
C ARG A 83 -3.90 11.84 -14.04
N ASN A 84 -5.14 11.62 -14.41
CA ASN A 84 -5.54 10.66 -15.43
C ASN A 84 -5.20 11.14 -16.84
N ARG A 85 -4.94 10.20 -17.73
CA ARG A 85 -4.67 10.46 -19.15
C ARG A 85 -5.53 9.59 -20.07
N LYS A 86 -5.73 8.33 -19.73
CA LYS A 86 -6.47 7.40 -20.58
C LYS A 86 -7.19 6.35 -19.76
N HIS A 87 -8.46 6.16 -20.01
CA HIS A 87 -9.26 5.05 -19.54
C HIS A 87 -9.23 3.94 -20.59
N ILE A 88 -8.99 2.73 -20.17
CA ILE A 88 -8.82 1.54 -21.02
C ILE A 88 -9.66 0.42 -20.43
N TRP A 89 -10.51 -0.21 -21.27
CA TRP A 89 -11.34 -1.32 -20.82
C TRP A 89 -11.64 -2.33 -21.91
N ILE A 90 -11.96 -3.56 -21.47
CA ILE A 90 -12.50 -4.64 -22.31
C ILE A 90 -13.77 -5.14 -21.63
N ASN A 91 -14.89 -5.00 -22.30
CA ASN A 91 -16.19 -5.43 -21.79
C ASN A 91 -16.63 -6.72 -22.47
N ASP A 92 -15.98 -7.83 -22.12
CA ASP A 92 -16.24 -9.16 -22.67
C ASP A 92 -16.29 -10.21 -21.54
N GLU A 93 -16.98 -11.31 -21.80
CA GLU A 93 -17.02 -12.44 -20.88
C GLU A 93 -15.65 -13.14 -20.76
N ILE A 94 -15.33 -13.65 -19.56
CA ILE A 94 -14.08 -14.39 -19.27
C ILE A 94 -13.88 -15.56 -20.25
N SER A 95 -14.96 -16.26 -20.60
CA SER A 95 -14.94 -17.37 -21.57
C SER A 95 -14.40 -16.96 -22.95
N LEU A 96 -14.64 -15.72 -23.33
CA LEU A 96 -14.12 -15.14 -24.57
C LEU A 96 -12.72 -14.62 -24.39
N LEU A 97 -12.45 -13.88 -23.32
CA LEU A 97 -11.14 -13.33 -23.00
C LEU A 97 -10.08 -14.43 -22.84
N SER A 98 -10.44 -15.59 -22.30
CA SER A 98 -9.55 -16.75 -22.18
C SER A 98 -9.00 -17.26 -23.50
N LYS A 99 -9.66 -16.96 -24.63
CA LYS A 99 -9.17 -17.30 -25.97
C LYS A 99 -8.02 -16.40 -26.45
N TYR A 100 -7.85 -15.25 -25.81
CA TYR A 100 -6.84 -14.24 -26.16
C TYR A 100 -5.61 -14.28 -25.27
N LEU A 101 -5.46 -15.32 -24.44
CA LEU A 101 -4.25 -15.51 -23.65
C LEU A 101 -3.02 -15.56 -24.56
N SER A 102 -1.97 -14.84 -24.16
CA SER A 102 -0.72 -14.81 -24.91
C SER A 102 -0.08 -16.20 -25.01
N GLU A 103 0.60 -16.49 -26.10
CA GLU A 103 1.32 -17.75 -26.28
C GLU A 103 2.39 -17.96 -25.22
N SER A 104 3.02 -16.88 -24.74
CA SER A 104 3.98 -16.94 -23.62
C SER A 104 3.32 -17.40 -22.31
N PHE A 105 2.12 -16.91 -22.00
CA PHE A 105 1.39 -17.36 -20.81
C PHE A 105 0.99 -18.82 -20.90
N LYS A 106 0.48 -19.26 -22.06
CA LYS A 106 0.12 -20.67 -22.31
C LYS A 106 1.31 -21.59 -22.18
N ALA A 107 2.46 -21.22 -22.77
CA ALA A 107 3.69 -21.99 -22.67
C ALA A 107 4.22 -22.03 -21.21
N ASP A 108 4.12 -20.95 -20.48
CA ASP A 108 4.55 -20.88 -19.08
C ASP A 108 3.65 -21.69 -18.15
N LEU A 109 2.33 -21.77 -18.43
CA LEU A 109 1.43 -22.67 -17.68
C LEU A 109 1.84 -24.14 -17.77
N GLU A 110 2.47 -24.57 -18.87
CA GLU A 110 2.95 -25.94 -19.05
C GLU A 110 4.32 -26.17 -18.37
N ARG A 111 5.11 -25.13 -18.22
CA ARG A 111 6.53 -25.22 -17.86
C ARG A 111 6.83 -24.80 -16.43
N LEU A 112 6.13 -23.79 -15.91
CA LEU A 112 6.43 -23.18 -14.62
C LEU A 112 5.57 -23.78 -13.51
N SER A 113 6.10 -23.73 -12.29
CA SER A 113 5.30 -24.05 -11.10
C SER A 113 4.21 -23.00 -10.86
N PRO A 114 3.11 -23.36 -10.17
CA PRO A 114 2.02 -22.44 -9.87
C PRO A 114 2.47 -21.13 -9.19
N SER A 115 3.38 -21.22 -8.22
CA SER A 115 3.95 -20.04 -7.54
C SER A 115 4.71 -19.12 -8.50
N ARG A 116 5.46 -19.69 -9.45
CA ARG A 116 6.19 -18.90 -10.45
C ARG A 116 5.26 -18.23 -11.45
N ILE A 117 4.12 -18.84 -11.76
CA ILE A 117 3.07 -18.20 -12.58
C ILE A 117 2.56 -16.97 -11.86
N VAL A 118 2.21 -17.09 -10.57
CA VAL A 118 1.71 -15.96 -9.77
C VAL A 118 2.76 -14.85 -9.63
N GLU A 119 4.02 -15.21 -9.37
CA GLU A 119 5.12 -14.22 -9.30
C GLU A 119 5.31 -13.45 -10.62
N ARG A 120 5.15 -14.11 -11.75
CA ARG A 120 5.42 -13.53 -13.07
C ARG A 120 4.23 -12.75 -13.64
N TYR A 121 3.02 -13.24 -13.46
CA TYR A 121 1.82 -12.71 -14.10
C TYR A 121 0.86 -12.01 -13.11
N GLY A 122 1.12 -12.13 -11.82
CA GLY A 122 0.27 -11.56 -10.77
C GLY A 122 -0.91 -12.48 -10.41
N THR A 123 -1.77 -11.97 -9.56
CA THR A 123 -2.91 -12.68 -8.98
C THR A 123 -4.22 -12.46 -9.75
N HIS A 124 -4.35 -11.30 -10.40
CA HIS A 124 -5.58 -10.85 -11.04
C HIS A 124 -5.33 -10.23 -12.41
N VAL A 125 -6.35 -10.33 -13.26
CA VAL A 125 -6.43 -9.66 -14.56
C VAL A 125 -7.31 -8.43 -14.41
N LEU A 126 -6.80 -7.28 -14.83
CA LEU A 126 -7.53 -6.02 -14.87
C LEU A 126 -8.15 -5.85 -16.24
N THR A 127 -9.47 -5.78 -16.31
CA THR A 127 -10.20 -5.58 -17.57
C THR A 127 -10.71 -4.15 -17.74
N ASP A 128 -10.66 -3.34 -16.68
CA ASP A 128 -11.04 -1.94 -16.68
C ASP A 128 -10.13 -1.13 -15.74
N PHE A 129 -9.39 -0.16 -16.31
CA PHE A 129 -8.42 0.63 -15.55
C PHE A 129 -8.08 1.97 -16.23
N ILE A 130 -7.54 2.88 -15.43
CA ILE A 130 -7.11 4.20 -15.91
C ILE A 130 -5.61 4.36 -15.70
N ILE A 131 -4.94 4.91 -16.71
CA ILE A 131 -3.51 5.24 -16.67
C ILE A 131 -3.28 6.75 -16.68
N GLY A 132 -2.13 7.14 -16.13
CA GLY A 132 -1.70 8.54 -16.08
C GLY A 132 -0.48 8.72 -15.18
N GLY A 133 -0.46 9.79 -14.40
CA GLY A 133 0.55 10.01 -13.37
C GLY A 133 -0.08 10.05 -11.98
N ARG A 134 0.67 9.61 -10.99
CA ARG A 134 0.32 9.70 -9.58
C ARG A 134 1.54 10.08 -8.76
N TYR A 135 1.38 10.97 -7.80
CA TYR A 135 2.36 11.10 -6.74
C TYR A 135 1.74 10.80 -5.39
N LYS A 136 2.57 10.33 -4.51
CA LYS A 136 2.22 9.96 -3.16
C LYS A 136 3.16 10.63 -2.17
N LEU A 137 2.57 11.30 -1.19
CA LEU A 137 3.25 11.79 -0.01
C LEU A 137 2.81 10.94 1.17
N VAL A 138 3.74 10.30 1.85
CA VAL A 138 3.43 9.48 3.03
C VAL A 138 4.21 10.01 4.22
N TYR A 139 3.49 10.33 5.26
CA TYR A 139 4.01 10.77 6.54
C TYR A 139 3.77 9.68 7.58
N ARG A 140 4.77 9.42 8.38
CA ARG A 140 4.62 8.59 9.58
C ARG A 140 5.25 9.28 10.79
N SER A 141 4.71 8.99 11.95
CA SER A 141 5.23 9.46 13.22
C SER A 141 4.91 8.51 14.34
N VAL A 142 5.68 8.59 15.42
CA VAL A 142 5.43 7.89 16.68
C VAL A 142 4.66 8.83 17.61
N ILE A 143 3.55 8.36 18.16
CA ILE A 143 2.71 9.10 19.10
C ILE A 143 2.66 8.32 20.40
N THR A 144 3.45 8.77 21.38
CA THR A 144 3.69 8.05 22.64
C THR A 144 2.68 8.38 23.74
N HIS A 145 2.07 9.59 23.70
CA HIS A 145 1.28 10.12 24.80
C HIS A 145 -0.19 9.71 24.82
N SER A 146 -0.63 8.90 23.84
CA SER A 146 -2.01 8.43 23.79
C SER A 146 -2.10 6.99 23.30
N LYS A 147 -3.02 6.24 23.90
CA LYS A 147 -3.46 4.92 23.42
C LYS A 147 -4.78 5.02 22.63
N ASP A 148 -5.44 6.18 22.65
CA ASP A 148 -6.69 6.40 21.93
C ASP A 148 -6.47 6.53 20.42
N ALA A 149 -7.13 5.68 19.64
CA ALA A 149 -7.02 5.63 18.19
C ALA A 149 -7.45 6.94 17.51
N THR A 150 -8.53 7.57 18.01
CA THR A 150 -9.04 8.82 17.46
C THR A 150 -8.07 9.96 17.69
N HIS A 151 -7.50 10.02 18.90
CA HIS A 151 -6.48 11.01 19.22
C HIS A 151 -5.21 10.82 18.41
N LYS A 152 -4.72 9.58 18.24
CA LYS A 152 -3.57 9.28 17.38
C LYS A 152 -3.80 9.71 15.93
N LYS A 153 -4.98 9.44 15.35
CA LYS A 153 -5.35 9.89 14.00
C LYS A 153 -5.33 11.41 13.89
N LYS A 154 -5.92 12.11 14.83
CA LYS A 154 -5.93 13.59 14.86
C LYS A 154 -4.50 14.14 14.97
N THR A 155 -3.67 13.54 15.81
CA THR A 155 -2.28 13.95 16.04
C THR A 155 -1.43 13.77 14.79
N VAL A 156 -1.49 12.59 14.12
CA VAL A 156 -0.73 12.35 12.90
C VAL A 156 -1.21 13.23 11.74
N ALA A 157 -2.52 13.49 11.63
CA ALA A 157 -3.07 14.40 10.65
C ALA A 157 -2.58 15.84 10.84
N SER A 158 -2.47 16.29 12.08
CA SER A 158 -1.94 17.62 12.44
C SER A 158 -0.45 17.74 12.08
N GLY A 159 0.34 16.72 12.41
CA GLY A 159 1.76 16.67 12.05
C GLY A 159 1.98 16.65 10.53
N PHE A 160 1.19 15.88 9.81
CA PHE A 160 1.25 15.80 8.35
C PHE A 160 0.88 17.14 7.69
N LYS A 161 -0.20 17.79 8.12
CA LYS A 161 -0.59 19.11 7.62
C LYS A 161 0.53 20.14 7.81
N ALA A 162 1.17 20.15 8.98
CA ALA A 162 2.30 21.03 9.25
C ALA A 162 3.51 20.71 8.35
N ALA A 163 3.79 19.43 8.11
CA ALA A 163 4.85 19.00 7.19
C ALA A 163 4.58 19.45 5.76
N LEU A 164 3.35 19.29 5.27
CA LEU A 164 2.93 19.75 3.94
C LEU A 164 3.10 21.26 3.78
N PHE A 165 2.66 22.03 4.77
CA PHE A 165 2.85 23.49 4.77
C PHE A 165 4.32 23.87 4.75
N GLY A 166 5.18 23.16 5.50
CA GLY A 166 6.62 23.38 5.55
C GLY A 166 7.34 23.17 4.22
N ILE A 167 6.80 22.32 3.34
CA ILE A 167 7.34 22.10 1.97
C ILE A 167 6.66 22.96 0.90
N GLY A 168 5.80 23.89 1.29
CA GLY A 168 5.09 24.79 0.38
C GLY A 168 3.97 24.11 -0.39
N PHE A 169 3.40 23.04 0.14
CA PHE A 169 2.38 22.23 -0.51
C PHE A 169 0.97 22.64 -0.08
N SER A 170 0.14 23.06 -1.03
CA SER A 170 -1.29 23.30 -0.81
C SER A 170 -2.11 22.27 -1.54
N LEU A 171 -2.98 21.57 -0.83
CA LEU A 171 -3.87 20.56 -1.38
C LEU A 171 -5.29 21.07 -1.47
N ASN A 172 -5.95 20.79 -2.57
CA ASN A 172 -7.39 20.94 -2.70
C ASN A 172 -8.05 19.59 -2.40
N ILE A 173 -8.29 19.34 -1.11
CA ILE A 173 -8.72 18.03 -0.61
C ILE A 173 -10.17 18.12 -0.15
N SER A 174 -10.99 17.19 -0.62
CA SER A 174 -12.40 17.09 -0.24
C SER A 174 -12.62 16.47 1.15
N ARG A 175 -11.66 15.65 1.61
CA ARG A 175 -11.72 14.97 2.90
C ARG A 175 -10.71 15.58 3.87
N THR A 176 -11.19 16.23 4.92
CA THR A 176 -10.35 16.78 5.97
C THR A 176 -10.66 16.12 7.32
N ILE A 177 -9.62 15.72 8.04
CA ILE A 177 -9.73 15.44 9.48
C ILE A 177 -9.50 16.76 10.23
N GLN A 178 -10.26 16.98 11.28
CA GLN A 178 -10.05 18.13 12.16
C GLN A 178 -8.63 18.07 12.72
N THR A 179 -7.84 19.10 12.46
CA THR A 179 -6.46 19.23 12.93
C THR A 179 -6.37 20.24 14.06
N ASP A 180 -5.31 20.10 14.86
CA ASP A 180 -5.04 20.97 16.01
C ASP A 180 -3.52 21.23 16.06
N GLU A 181 -3.15 22.50 15.91
CA GLU A 181 -1.73 22.88 15.89
C GLU A 181 -0.99 22.54 17.18
N SER A 182 -1.69 22.47 18.31
CA SER A 182 -1.10 22.07 19.60
C SER A 182 -0.58 20.64 19.59
N LEU A 183 -1.15 19.76 18.72
CA LEU A 183 -0.77 18.35 18.60
C LEU A 183 0.44 18.10 17.68
N VAL A 184 0.90 19.10 16.94
CA VAL A 184 2.05 18.93 16.02
C VAL A 184 3.31 18.48 16.77
N LYS A 185 3.53 19.02 17.97
CA LYS A 185 4.67 18.69 18.83
C LYS A 185 4.66 17.24 19.34
N ASP A 186 3.50 16.59 19.37
CA ASP A 186 3.35 15.22 19.88
C ASP A 186 3.72 14.16 18.84
N ASN A 187 4.07 14.59 17.63
CA ASN A 187 4.63 13.73 16.58
C ASN A 187 6.14 13.59 16.77
N GLN A 188 6.60 12.40 17.11
CA GLN A 188 8.01 12.05 17.25
C GLN A 188 8.50 11.19 16.09
N ASN A 189 9.81 11.13 15.86
CA ASN A 189 10.41 10.33 14.79
C ASN A 189 9.69 10.50 13.45
N LYS A 190 9.49 11.77 13.06
CA LYS A 190 8.74 12.15 11.86
C LYS A 190 9.53 11.80 10.62
N GLU A 191 8.85 11.20 9.65
CA GLU A 191 9.40 10.93 8.34
C GLU A 191 8.36 11.30 7.27
N LEU A 192 8.81 11.90 6.18
CA LEU A 192 8.00 12.24 5.02
C LEU A 192 8.65 11.68 3.76
N PHE A 193 7.93 10.82 3.06
CA PHE A 193 8.34 10.22 1.80
C PHE A 193 7.52 10.77 0.66
N VAL A 194 8.18 10.99 -0.46
CA VAL A 194 7.55 11.42 -1.71
C VAL A 194 7.90 10.44 -2.79
N GLN A 195 6.89 9.95 -3.49
CA GLN A 195 7.07 9.05 -4.62
C GLN A 195 6.21 9.47 -5.79
N PHE A 196 6.82 9.51 -6.98
CA PHE A 196 6.17 9.78 -8.24
C PHE A 196 6.05 8.50 -9.06
N TYR A 197 4.89 8.33 -9.67
CA TYR A 197 4.59 7.25 -10.61
C TYR A 197 4.09 7.87 -11.91
N GLY A 198 4.68 7.47 -13.02
CA GLY A 198 4.43 8.13 -14.30
C GLY A 198 4.97 9.55 -14.35
N GLY A 199 5.00 10.12 -15.52
CA GLY A 199 5.67 11.40 -15.77
C GLY A 199 7.19 11.30 -15.65
N ASN A 200 7.84 12.44 -15.74
CA ASN A 200 9.27 12.57 -15.46
C ASN A 200 9.44 12.89 -13.98
N GLY A 201 10.32 12.17 -13.29
CA GLY A 201 10.61 12.44 -11.89
C GLY A 201 10.98 13.91 -11.68
N THR A 202 10.36 14.56 -10.70
CA THR A 202 10.72 15.94 -10.36
C THR A 202 11.88 15.95 -9.36
N SER A 203 12.65 17.02 -9.38
CA SER A 203 13.71 17.22 -8.40
C SER A 203 13.10 17.53 -7.03
N LEU A 204 13.26 16.59 -6.11
CA LEU A 204 13.00 16.83 -4.71
C LEU A 204 14.17 17.61 -4.11
N ARG A 205 13.86 18.70 -3.43
CA ARG A 205 14.84 19.38 -2.59
C ARG A 205 14.79 18.75 -1.22
N TYR A 206 15.89 18.22 -0.76
CA TYR A 206 16.02 17.63 0.58
C TYR A 206 16.82 18.54 1.49
N ASP A 207 16.36 18.68 2.72
CA ASP A 207 17.18 19.14 3.82
C ASP A 207 17.94 17.91 4.36
N LEU A 208 19.24 17.88 4.10
CA LEU A 208 20.10 16.76 4.50
C LEU A 208 20.23 16.62 6.03
N GLU A 209 20.05 17.71 6.78
CA GLU A 209 20.11 17.67 8.24
C GLU A 209 18.83 17.11 8.85
N LYS A 210 17.69 17.38 8.22
CA LYS A 210 16.37 16.94 8.71
C LYS A 210 15.88 15.64 8.08
N GLY A 211 16.54 15.18 7.00
CA GLY A 211 16.12 14.00 6.25
C GLY A 211 14.74 14.14 5.59
N MET A 212 14.24 15.37 5.43
CA MET A 212 12.90 15.65 4.92
C MET A 212 12.96 16.47 3.63
N PRO A 213 12.03 16.26 2.68
CA PRO A 213 11.91 17.11 1.52
C PRO A 213 11.56 18.55 1.94
N THR A 214 12.17 19.55 1.30
CA THR A 214 11.93 20.99 1.54
C THR A 214 11.13 21.67 0.44
N GLY A 215 10.88 20.96 -0.66
CA GLY A 215 10.05 21.47 -1.75
C GLY A 215 9.83 20.41 -2.82
N VAL A 216 8.66 20.50 -3.48
CA VAL A 216 8.24 19.58 -4.54
C VAL A 216 7.69 20.40 -5.71
N ASP A 217 8.23 20.20 -6.90
CA ASP A 217 7.70 20.84 -8.12
C ASP A 217 6.66 19.94 -8.79
N VAL A 218 5.44 20.01 -8.27
CA VAL A 218 4.31 19.23 -8.77
C VAL A 218 3.90 19.64 -10.18
N GLN A 219 3.95 20.94 -10.50
CA GLN A 219 3.50 21.44 -11.79
C GLN A 219 4.38 20.95 -12.96
N SER A 220 5.69 20.96 -12.78
CA SER A 220 6.62 20.42 -13.80
C SER A 220 6.40 18.92 -14.01
N TRP A 221 6.18 18.16 -12.93
CA TRP A 221 5.83 16.76 -13.03
C TRP A 221 4.51 16.55 -13.78
N GLU A 222 3.45 17.26 -13.40
CA GLU A 222 2.12 17.12 -14.00
C GLU A 222 2.16 17.40 -15.50
N ASN A 223 2.89 18.43 -15.93
CA ASN A 223 3.08 18.79 -17.34
C ASN A 223 3.88 17.74 -18.13
N SER A 224 4.68 16.93 -17.46
CA SER A 224 5.50 15.89 -18.09
C SER A 224 4.75 14.60 -18.39
N ILE A 225 3.54 14.41 -17.82
CA ILE A 225 2.77 13.17 -17.96
C ILE A 225 2.21 13.04 -19.38
N ASN A 226 2.59 11.95 -20.04
CA ASN A 226 2.10 11.57 -21.35
C ASN A 226 1.81 10.06 -21.42
N LEU A 227 1.25 9.56 -22.53
CA LEU A 227 0.89 8.15 -22.65
C LEU A 227 2.10 7.20 -22.59
N GLY A 228 3.27 7.65 -23.04
CA GLY A 228 4.48 6.82 -23.06
C GLY A 228 5.15 6.65 -21.68
N ASN A 229 4.86 7.54 -20.74
CA ASN A 229 5.38 7.48 -19.38
C ASN A 229 4.27 7.39 -18.32
N SER A 230 3.05 7.02 -18.71
CA SER A 230 1.93 6.81 -17.81
C SER A 230 2.10 5.51 -17.00
N CYS A 231 1.57 5.52 -15.78
CA CYS A 231 1.44 4.35 -14.92
C CYS A 231 -0.04 4.04 -14.65
N LEU A 232 -0.30 2.92 -14.00
CA LEU A 232 -1.62 2.55 -13.51
C LEU A 232 -2.05 3.49 -12.37
N ASN A 233 -3.18 4.17 -12.56
CA ASN A 233 -3.73 5.13 -11.60
C ASN A 233 -4.92 4.60 -10.83
N GLU A 234 -5.93 4.12 -11.55
CA GLU A 234 -7.19 3.64 -10.99
C GLU A 234 -7.53 2.26 -11.55
N ILE A 235 -8.16 1.45 -10.74
CA ILE A 235 -8.63 0.11 -11.08
C ILE A 235 -10.12 0.08 -10.80
N MET A 236 -10.92 -0.37 -11.79
CA MET A 236 -12.32 -0.69 -11.57
C MET A 236 -12.38 -2.08 -10.96
N TRP A 237 -12.42 -2.12 -9.63
CA TRP A 237 -12.24 -3.36 -8.86
C TRP A 237 -13.32 -4.41 -9.14
N GLU A 238 -14.53 -3.98 -9.49
CA GLU A 238 -15.63 -4.87 -9.88
C GLU A 238 -15.36 -5.61 -11.19
N GLU A 239 -14.49 -5.04 -12.03
CA GLU A 239 -14.03 -5.60 -13.31
C GLU A 239 -12.62 -6.20 -13.19
N THR A 240 -12.33 -6.79 -12.02
CA THR A 240 -11.04 -7.43 -11.73
C THR A 240 -11.28 -8.90 -11.41
N TYR A 241 -10.65 -9.79 -12.18
CA TYR A 241 -10.87 -11.23 -12.12
C TYR A 241 -9.62 -12.00 -11.72
N PRO A 242 -9.74 -13.05 -10.89
CA PRO A 242 -8.60 -13.91 -10.58
C PRO A 242 -7.98 -14.52 -11.84
N ILE A 243 -6.66 -14.58 -11.90
CA ILE A 243 -5.94 -15.11 -13.08
C ILE A 243 -6.35 -16.56 -13.42
N TYR A 244 -6.68 -17.37 -12.42
CA TYR A 244 -7.08 -18.75 -12.61
C TYR A 244 -8.44 -18.91 -13.32
N ASP A 245 -9.29 -17.88 -13.36
CA ASP A 245 -10.56 -17.94 -14.06
C ASP A 245 -10.40 -17.97 -15.59
N PHE A 246 -9.22 -17.59 -16.07
CA PHE A 246 -8.86 -17.64 -17.50
C PHE A 246 -8.26 -19.00 -17.91
N ILE A 247 -8.09 -19.94 -16.98
CA ILE A 247 -7.49 -21.26 -17.23
C ILE A 247 -8.59 -22.29 -17.41
N SER A 248 -8.60 -22.96 -18.56
CA SER A 248 -9.62 -23.93 -18.92
C SER A 248 -9.36 -25.33 -18.36
N ASP A 249 -8.10 -25.73 -18.14
CA ASP A 249 -7.74 -27.00 -17.51
C ASP A 249 -8.10 -26.98 -16.02
N PRO A 250 -9.01 -27.86 -15.54
CA PRO A 250 -9.51 -27.80 -14.18
C PRO A 250 -8.45 -28.11 -13.12
N VAL A 251 -7.45 -28.95 -13.44
CA VAL A 251 -6.36 -29.29 -12.51
C VAL A 251 -5.43 -28.11 -12.35
N LYS A 252 -4.98 -27.54 -13.45
CA LYS A 252 -4.12 -26.33 -13.44
C LYS A 252 -4.83 -25.14 -12.83
N LYS A 253 -6.12 -24.96 -13.14
CA LYS A 253 -6.94 -23.91 -12.54
C LYS A 253 -6.90 -23.99 -11.01
N GLU A 254 -7.09 -25.18 -10.44
CA GLU A 254 -7.05 -25.36 -8.99
C GLU A 254 -5.66 -25.16 -8.41
N GLU A 255 -4.62 -25.65 -9.05
CA GLU A 255 -3.22 -25.44 -8.62
C GLU A 255 -2.85 -23.96 -8.60
N ILE A 256 -3.20 -23.20 -9.64
CA ILE A 256 -2.94 -21.74 -9.70
C ILE A 256 -3.79 -21.00 -8.66
N LYS A 257 -5.04 -21.42 -8.46
CA LYS A 257 -5.91 -20.85 -7.42
C LYS A 257 -5.29 -20.97 -6.03
N GLN A 258 -4.78 -22.15 -5.68
CA GLN A 258 -4.09 -22.36 -4.41
C GLN A 258 -2.85 -21.46 -4.28
N ALA A 259 -2.06 -21.34 -5.34
CA ALA A 259 -0.88 -20.48 -5.36
C ALA A 259 -1.24 -18.97 -5.20
N VAL A 260 -2.33 -18.52 -5.82
CA VAL A 260 -2.85 -17.15 -5.67
C VAL A 260 -3.27 -16.89 -4.22
N ILE A 261 -4.05 -17.79 -3.62
CA ILE A 261 -4.48 -17.67 -2.24
C ILE A 261 -3.28 -17.61 -1.29
N GLN A 262 -2.34 -18.52 -1.44
CA GLN A 262 -1.12 -18.55 -0.63
C GLN A 262 -0.31 -17.26 -0.78
N TYR A 263 -0.18 -16.74 -1.99
CA TYR A 263 0.53 -15.48 -2.25
C TYR A 263 -0.14 -14.30 -1.55
N ILE A 264 -1.47 -14.23 -1.58
CA ILE A 264 -2.26 -13.18 -0.91
C ILE A 264 -2.11 -13.29 0.61
N GLU A 265 -2.25 -14.51 1.17
CA GLU A 265 -2.08 -14.74 2.61
C GLU A 265 -0.68 -14.32 3.11
N ASN A 266 0.36 -14.70 2.37
CA ASN A 266 1.74 -14.33 2.69
C ASN A 266 2.01 -12.82 2.55
N SER A 267 1.14 -12.10 1.85
CA SER A 267 1.28 -10.65 1.59
C SER A 267 0.49 -9.78 2.57
N LYS A 268 -0.26 -10.37 3.49
CA LYS A 268 -1.00 -9.63 4.52
C LYS A 268 -0.04 -8.90 5.46
N ILE A 269 -0.45 -7.72 5.86
CA ILE A 269 0.26 -6.93 6.87
C ILE A 269 -0.07 -7.51 8.24
N ASN A 270 0.94 -8.06 8.92
CA ASN A 270 0.85 -8.51 10.30
C ASN A 270 1.50 -7.45 11.20
N GLU A 271 0.73 -6.86 12.11
CA GLU A 271 1.25 -5.90 13.07
C GLU A 271 1.95 -6.61 14.22
N LEU A 272 3.16 -6.13 14.55
CA LEU A 272 3.88 -6.58 15.73
C LEU A 272 3.42 -5.78 16.96
N ASN A 273 2.81 -6.47 17.91
CA ASN A 273 2.53 -5.91 19.23
C ASN A 273 3.79 -6.03 20.09
N LEU A 274 4.49 -4.93 20.25
CA LEU A 274 5.65 -4.85 21.12
C LEU A 274 5.18 -4.76 22.58
N LEU A 275 5.26 -5.88 23.30
CA LEU A 275 4.96 -5.91 24.73
C LEU A 275 6.13 -5.31 25.50
N PRO A 276 5.86 -4.45 26.51
CA PRO A 276 6.91 -3.98 27.40
C PRO A 276 7.62 -5.13 28.12
N LEU A 277 8.92 -5.04 28.28
CA LEU A 277 9.74 -6.07 28.92
C LEU A 277 9.22 -6.48 30.29
N TYR A 278 8.76 -5.51 31.09
CA TYR A 278 8.20 -5.77 32.44
C TYR A 278 6.98 -6.72 32.39
N THR A 279 6.24 -6.78 31.28
CA THR A 279 5.09 -7.69 31.14
C THR A 279 5.53 -9.15 31.16
N TYR A 280 6.69 -9.44 30.62
CA TYR A 280 7.28 -10.77 30.64
C TYR A 280 7.79 -11.13 32.07
N LEU A 281 8.44 -10.19 32.73
CA LEU A 281 8.93 -10.36 34.09
C LEU A 281 7.79 -10.64 35.10
N LEU A 282 6.66 -9.92 34.97
CA LEU A 282 5.50 -10.12 35.81
C LEU A 282 4.80 -11.47 35.62
N LYS A 283 4.97 -12.12 34.49
CA LYS A 283 4.42 -13.46 34.23
C LYS A 283 5.24 -14.60 34.83
N GLY A 284 6.45 -14.32 35.29
CA GLY A 284 7.32 -15.30 35.96
C GLY A 284 7.85 -16.43 35.08
N ASP A 285 7.63 -16.35 33.76
CA ASP A 285 7.95 -17.44 32.81
C ASP A 285 9.29 -17.24 32.09
N ILE A 286 10.02 -16.17 32.38
CA ILE A 286 11.25 -15.83 31.68
C ILE A 286 12.42 -15.98 32.68
N SER A 287 13.32 -16.92 32.38
CA SER A 287 14.61 -17.02 33.06
C SER A 287 15.54 -15.90 32.59
N ASP A 288 16.45 -15.44 33.44
CA ASP A 288 17.44 -14.41 33.13
C ASP A 288 18.22 -14.74 31.83
N HIS A 289 18.50 -16.02 31.60
CA HIS A 289 19.14 -16.49 30.39
C HIS A 289 18.29 -16.21 29.12
N LEU A 290 16.98 -16.35 29.21
CA LEU A 290 16.06 -16.13 28.07
C LEU A 290 15.92 -14.65 27.75
N VAL A 291 15.96 -13.80 28.75
CA VAL A 291 15.93 -12.35 28.61
C VAL A 291 17.21 -11.84 27.93
N THR A 292 18.36 -12.34 28.35
CA THR A 292 19.68 -11.88 27.86
C THR A 292 20.07 -12.43 26.49
N THR A 293 19.48 -13.53 26.04
CA THR A 293 19.89 -14.20 24.79
C THR A 293 18.84 -14.21 23.70
N HIS A 294 17.62 -13.70 23.96
CA HIS A 294 16.58 -13.67 22.95
C HIS A 294 16.82 -12.56 21.94
N PRO A 295 17.07 -12.87 20.63
CA PRO A 295 17.44 -11.88 19.63
C PRO A 295 16.47 -10.72 19.49
N ALA A 296 15.16 -10.99 19.62
CA ALA A 296 14.13 -9.94 19.52
C ALA A 296 14.22 -8.91 20.66
N ILE A 297 14.73 -9.30 21.82
CA ILE A 297 14.90 -8.38 22.95
C ILE A 297 16.10 -7.48 22.73
N GLU A 298 17.23 -8.02 22.24
CA GLU A 298 18.41 -7.25 21.89
C GLU A 298 18.13 -6.27 20.75
N GLU A 299 17.33 -6.68 19.77
CA GLU A 299 16.97 -5.85 18.62
C GLU A 299 16.09 -4.66 19.01
N TYR A 300 15.09 -4.86 19.88
CA TYR A 300 14.13 -3.82 20.23
C TYR A 300 14.48 -3.00 21.47
N TRP A 301 15.38 -3.48 22.31
CA TRP A 301 15.85 -2.80 23.52
C TRP A 301 17.38 -2.89 23.70
N PRO A 302 18.17 -2.40 22.74
CA PRO A 302 19.63 -2.46 22.84
C PRO A 302 20.21 -1.60 23.96
N GLU A 303 19.44 -0.67 24.49
CA GLU A 303 19.82 0.24 25.58
C GLU A 303 19.48 -0.29 26.98
N TYR A 304 18.88 -1.47 27.06
CA TYR A 304 18.47 -2.04 28.33
C TYR A 304 19.66 -2.76 29.01
N GLU A 305 20.03 -2.30 30.19
CA GLU A 305 21.00 -2.99 31.03
C GLU A 305 20.32 -4.15 31.75
N PHE A 306 20.38 -5.33 31.19
CA PHE A 306 19.74 -6.55 31.71
C PHE A 306 20.27 -6.98 33.06
N ASP A 307 21.48 -6.53 33.44
CA ASP A 307 22.09 -6.80 34.76
C ASP A 307 21.41 -6.11 35.94
N GLN A 308 20.42 -5.24 35.65
CA GLN A 308 19.65 -4.53 36.71
C GLN A 308 18.27 -5.12 36.96
N ILE A 309 17.95 -6.26 36.35
CA ILE A 309 16.64 -6.91 36.48
C ILE A 309 16.73 -8.11 37.45
#